data_8f2fcc28fce304814ac30b9c29bac044
#
_entry.id   8f2fcc28fce304814ac30b9c29bac044
#
_cell.length_a   1.000
_cell.length_b   1.000
_cell.length_c   1.000
_cell.angle_alpha   90.00
_cell.angle_beta   90.00
_cell.angle_gamma   90.00
#
_symmetry.space_group_name_H-M   'P 1'
#
loop_
_entity.id
_entity.type
_entity.pdbx_description
1 polymer ?
#
loop_
_entity_poly.entity_id
_entity_poly.type
_entity_poly.pdbx_seq_one_letter_code
_entity_poly.pdbx_strand_id
1 'polypeptide(L)'
;TAIIAFSAEEVYAIAELIRRQKGGAAIVMGSLSPKTRNAQVELYQSGDVDFLVATDAIGMGINMDLDHVYFSNLKKFDGKKLRRLNLSEIGQIAGRAGRYLNDGNFGVTGDCKQINSEEVDLLENHKFEDIQFLFWRNSNLNFNNPLALLKSLDEKPNKGWLRKIHECEDEKALKFFLKD
;
A
#
# COMPACT_ATOMS: atom_id res chain seq x y z
N THR A 1 -17.91 -0.88 -6.78
CA THR A 1 -17.49 -0.61 -5.39
C THR A 1 -16.26 -1.42 -5.03
N ALA A 2 -15.24 -0.78 -4.40
CA ALA A 2 -14.06 -1.46 -3.86
C ALA A 2 -14.10 -1.49 -2.31
N ILE A 3 -13.72 -2.63 -1.73
CA ILE A 3 -13.55 -2.81 -0.28
C ILE A 3 -12.08 -3.13 -0.01
N ILE A 4 -11.46 -2.36 0.88
CA ILE A 4 -10.03 -2.42 1.16
C ILE A 4 -9.78 -3.10 2.50
N ALA A 5 -8.96 -4.16 2.46
CA ALA A 5 -8.51 -4.91 3.62
C ALA A 5 -6.97 -5.00 3.63
N PHE A 6 -6.36 -5.33 4.76
CA PHE A 6 -4.90 -5.27 4.92
C PHE A 6 -4.25 -6.62 5.24
N SER A 7 -4.99 -7.71 5.09
CA SER A 7 -4.47 -9.07 5.13
C SER A 7 -5.13 -9.93 4.06
N ALA A 8 -4.43 -10.97 3.60
CA ALA A 8 -5.00 -11.90 2.62
C ALA A 8 -6.22 -12.64 3.20
N GLU A 9 -6.17 -13.00 4.49
CA GLU A 9 -7.27 -13.65 5.19
C GLU A 9 -8.54 -12.79 5.20
N GLU A 10 -8.41 -11.50 5.53
CA GLU A 10 -9.52 -10.54 5.54
C GLU A 10 -10.09 -10.33 4.12
N VAL A 11 -9.22 -10.22 3.11
CA VAL A 11 -9.64 -10.11 1.69
C VAL A 11 -10.49 -11.31 1.28
N TYR A 12 -10.05 -12.53 1.57
CA TYR A 12 -10.80 -13.73 1.22
C TYR A 12 -12.09 -13.87 2.03
N ALA A 13 -12.09 -13.52 3.30
CA ALA A 13 -13.30 -13.55 4.14
C ALA A 13 -14.37 -12.58 3.61
N ILE A 14 -13.99 -11.36 3.25
CA ILE A 14 -14.91 -10.36 2.68
C ILE A 14 -15.40 -10.82 1.30
N ALA A 15 -14.51 -11.30 0.44
CA ALA A 15 -14.89 -11.80 -0.89
C ALA A 15 -15.89 -12.96 -0.81
N GLU A 16 -15.69 -13.88 0.14
CA GLU A 16 -16.63 -14.99 0.38
C GLU A 16 -17.97 -14.52 0.92
N LEU A 17 -17.99 -13.52 1.81
CA LEU A 17 -19.23 -12.92 2.30
C LEU A 17 -20.03 -12.29 1.15
N ILE A 18 -19.33 -11.54 0.27
CA ILE A 18 -19.96 -10.94 -0.91
C ILE A 18 -20.45 -12.01 -1.88
N ARG A 19 -19.67 -13.08 -2.10
CA ARG A 19 -20.08 -14.18 -2.95
C ARG A 19 -21.40 -14.79 -2.52
N ARG A 20 -21.60 -14.97 -1.23
CA ARG A 20 -22.86 -15.54 -0.67
C ARG A 20 -24.05 -14.61 -0.81
N GLN A 21 -23.84 -13.30 -0.79
CA GLN A 21 -24.93 -12.31 -0.74
C GLN A 21 -25.19 -11.62 -2.07
N LYS A 22 -24.16 -11.43 -2.89
CA LYS A 22 -24.17 -10.55 -4.07
C LYS A 22 -23.60 -11.18 -5.34
N GLY A 23 -23.34 -12.48 -5.35
CA GLY A 23 -22.92 -13.20 -6.55
C GLY A 23 -21.41 -13.32 -6.75
N GLY A 24 -20.60 -12.42 -6.22
CA GLY A 24 -19.14 -12.51 -6.30
C GLY A 24 -18.40 -11.19 -6.19
N ALA A 25 -17.08 -11.29 -6.09
CA ALA A 25 -16.18 -10.16 -6.08
C ALA A 25 -14.86 -10.51 -6.78
N ALA A 26 -14.29 -9.56 -7.49
CA ALA A 26 -12.90 -9.65 -7.95
C ALA A 26 -11.95 -9.44 -6.77
N ILE A 27 -10.76 -10.05 -6.82
CA ILE A 27 -9.75 -9.95 -5.76
C ILE A 27 -8.46 -9.38 -6.31
N VAL A 28 -7.94 -8.32 -5.68
CA VAL A 28 -6.68 -7.69 -6.06
C VAL A 28 -5.75 -7.55 -4.85
N MET A 29 -4.63 -8.27 -4.89
CA MET A 29 -3.60 -8.25 -3.84
C MET A 29 -2.20 -8.15 -4.44
N GLY A 30 -1.26 -7.59 -3.68
CA GLY A 30 0.15 -7.51 -4.07
C GLY A 30 0.82 -8.87 -4.31
N SER A 31 0.37 -9.90 -3.61
CA SER A 31 0.88 -11.29 -3.73
C SER A 31 0.43 -12.02 -5.00
N LEU A 32 -0.57 -11.51 -5.73
CA LEU A 32 -1.01 -12.10 -6.98
C LEU A 32 -0.04 -11.83 -8.12
N SER A 33 0.13 -12.80 -9.01
CA SER A 33 0.88 -12.57 -10.25
C SER A 33 0.27 -11.44 -11.08
N PRO A 34 1.06 -10.68 -11.87
CA PRO A 34 0.52 -9.62 -12.73
C PRO A 34 -0.60 -10.11 -13.65
N LYS A 35 -0.45 -11.31 -14.22
CA LYS A 35 -1.47 -11.92 -15.08
C LYS A 35 -2.78 -12.17 -14.34
N THR A 36 -2.73 -12.77 -13.15
CA THR A 36 -3.91 -13.01 -12.33
C THR A 36 -4.56 -11.71 -11.89
N ARG A 37 -3.76 -10.72 -11.48
CA ARG A 37 -4.26 -9.41 -11.08
C ARG A 37 -5.00 -8.71 -12.21
N ASN A 38 -4.44 -8.70 -13.42
CA ASN A 38 -5.08 -8.11 -14.58
C ASN A 38 -6.41 -8.80 -14.92
N ALA A 39 -6.47 -10.14 -14.85
CA ALA A 39 -7.71 -10.88 -15.06
C ALA A 39 -8.80 -10.55 -14.03
N GLN A 40 -8.42 -10.32 -12.77
CA GLN A 40 -9.35 -9.87 -11.72
C GLN A 40 -9.84 -8.42 -11.95
N VAL A 41 -8.97 -7.55 -12.42
CA VAL A 41 -9.34 -6.19 -12.81
C VAL A 41 -10.31 -6.21 -13.99
N GLU A 42 -10.06 -7.04 -15.00
CA GLU A 42 -10.93 -7.22 -16.16
C GLU A 42 -12.31 -7.74 -15.75
N LEU A 43 -12.38 -8.74 -14.87
CA LEU A 43 -13.62 -9.30 -14.32
C LEU A 43 -14.49 -8.21 -13.63
N TYR A 44 -13.87 -7.27 -12.94
CA TYR A 44 -14.57 -6.15 -12.33
C TYR A 44 -14.99 -5.10 -13.38
N GLN A 45 -14.11 -4.76 -14.32
CA GLN A 45 -14.37 -3.71 -15.30
C GLN A 45 -15.37 -4.14 -16.39
N SER A 46 -15.46 -5.44 -16.70
CA SER A 46 -16.50 -5.98 -17.61
C SER A 46 -17.91 -5.90 -17.00
N GLY A 47 -18.01 -5.72 -15.68
CA GLY A 47 -19.29 -5.74 -14.97
C GLY A 47 -19.80 -7.14 -14.62
N ASP A 48 -18.96 -8.16 -14.77
CA ASP A 48 -19.30 -9.53 -14.35
C ASP A 48 -19.46 -9.64 -12.82
N VAL A 49 -18.81 -8.73 -12.08
CA VAL A 49 -18.97 -8.58 -10.64
C VAL A 49 -19.03 -7.09 -10.25
N ASP A 50 -19.90 -6.74 -9.32
CA ASP A 50 -20.10 -5.36 -8.83
C ASP A 50 -19.10 -4.93 -7.77
N PHE A 51 -18.39 -5.89 -7.19
CA PHE A 51 -17.50 -5.68 -6.05
C PHE A 51 -16.07 -6.10 -6.37
N LEU A 52 -15.16 -5.33 -5.83
CA LEU A 52 -13.73 -5.61 -5.79
C LEU A 52 -13.29 -5.66 -4.34
N VAL A 53 -12.55 -6.68 -3.92
CA VAL A 53 -11.89 -6.71 -2.61
C VAL A 53 -10.39 -6.64 -2.84
N ALA A 54 -9.73 -5.67 -2.23
CA ALA A 54 -8.33 -5.41 -2.52
C ALA A 54 -7.51 -5.08 -1.26
N THR A 55 -6.20 -5.24 -1.36
CA THR A 55 -5.27 -4.63 -0.41
C THR A 55 -4.87 -3.22 -0.86
N ASP A 56 -4.00 -2.56 -0.12
CA ASP A 56 -3.37 -1.27 -0.51
C ASP A 56 -2.66 -1.32 -1.87
N ALA A 57 -2.43 -2.50 -2.44
CA ALA A 57 -1.95 -2.67 -3.81
C ALA A 57 -2.81 -1.94 -4.87
N ILE A 58 -4.09 -1.68 -4.58
CA ILE A 58 -4.98 -0.90 -5.45
C ILE A 58 -4.50 0.55 -5.60
N GLY A 59 -3.84 1.09 -4.58
CA GLY A 59 -3.34 2.46 -4.57
C GLY A 59 -2.28 2.76 -5.63
N MET A 60 -1.57 1.73 -6.12
CA MET A 60 -0.46 1.89 -7.06
C MET A 60 -0.50 0.86 -8.20
N GLY A 61 -0.17 1.32 -9.40
CA GLY A 61 0.09 0.45 -10.55
C GLY A 61 -1.13 -0.24 -11.16
N ILE A 62 -2.34 0.08 -10.70
CA ILE A 62 -3.58 -0.44 -11.25
C ILE A 62 -4.43 0.73 -11.73
N ASN A 63 -4.84 0.65 -12.98
CA ASN A 63 -5.72 1.64 -13.60
C ASN A 63 -7.12 1.04 -13.73
N MET A 64 -8.05 1.54 -12.92
CA MET A 64 -9.45 1.10 -12.95
C MET A 64 -10.37 2.21 -12.48
N ASP A 65 -11.62 2.15 -12.92
CA ASP A 65 -12.66 3.08 -12.54
C ASP A 65 -13.42 2.56 -11.33
N LEU A 66 -13.45 3.33 -10.26
CA LEU A 66 -14.14 3.02 -9.02
C LEU A 66 -15.02 4.19 -8.61
N ASP A 67 -16.31 3.96 -8.36
CA ASP A 67 -17.18 5.01 -7.83
C ASP A 67 -17.02 5.13 -6.31
N HIS A 68 -16.79 3.98 -5.65
CA HIS A 68 -16.74 3.91 -4.19
C HIS A 68 -15.56 3.10 -3.71
N VAL A 69 -14.87 3.61 -2.68
CA VAL A 69 -13.78 2.94 -1.96
C VAL A 69 -14.09 2.93 -0.47
N TYR A 70 -14.26 1.74 0.11
CA TYR A 70 -14.54 1.57 1.54
C TYR A 70 -13.44 0.78 2.23
N PHE A 71 -12.97 1.28 3.37
CA PHE A 71 -11.98 0.59 4.20
C PHE A 71 -12.69 -0.34 5.19
N SER A 72 -12.36 -1.63 5.18
CA SER A 72 -12.81 -2.56 6.22
C SER A 72 -12.06 -2.34 7.53
N ASN A 73 -10.84 -1.82 7.46
CA ASN A 73 -9.99 -1.49 8.59
C ASN A 73 -9.07 -0.32 8.21
N LEU A 74 -8.66 0.48 9.21
CA LEU A 74 -7.66 1.55 9.05
C LEU A 74 -6.30 1.19 9.66
N LYS A 75 -6.05 -0.10 9.93
CA LYS A 75 -4.77 -0.59 10.47
C LYS A 75 -4.16 -1.60 9.52
N LYS A 76 -2.84 -1.54 9.38
CA LYS A 76 -2.07 -2.53 8.63
C LYS A 76 -0.83 -2.98 9.39
N PHE A 77 -0.36 -4.18 9.10
CA PHE A 77 0.97 -4.64 9.54
C PHE A 77 2.02 -4.09 8.55
N ASP A 78 2.99 -3.36 9.06
CA ASP A 78 4.04 -2.69 8.26
C ASP A 78 5.33 -3.52 8.12
N GLY A 79 5.27 -4.80 8.45
CA GLY A 79 6.42 -5.71 8.51
C GLY A 79 7.06 -5.80 9.90
N LYS A 80 6.72 -4.88 10.83
CA LYS A 80 7.25 -4.85 12.20
C LYS A 80 6.14 -4.82 13.25
N LYS A 81 5.12 -4.02 13.03
CA LYS A 81 4.01 -3.82 13.97
C LYS A 81 2.69 -3.51 13.25
N LEU A 82 1.60 -3.78 13.94
CA LEU A 82 0.28 -3.31 13.54
C LEU A 82 0.20 -1.81 13.85
N ARG A 83 -0.08 -0.98 12.84
CA ARG A 83 -0.24 0.46 13.00
C ARG A 83 -1.42 0.98 12.20
N ARG A 84 -1.94 2.13 12.59
CA ARG A 84 -2.92 2.86 11.78
C ARG A 84 -2.26 3.37 10.48
N LEU A 85 -3.05 3.43 9.43
CA LEU A 85 -2.67 4.12 8.19
C LEU A 85 -2.45 5.61 8.48
N ASN A 86 -1.45 6.18 7.85
CA ASN A 86 -1.30 7.64 7.84
C ASN A 86 -2.23 8.26 6.77
N LEU A 87 -2.44 9.58 6.83
CA LEU A 87 -3.34 10.27 5.92
C LEU A 87 -2.94 10.12 4.45
N SER A 88 -1.65 10.10 4.14
CA SER A 88 -1.19 9.93 2.76
C SER A 88 -1.48 8.52 2.22
N GLU A 89 -1.41 7.47 3.06
CA GLU A 89 -1.80 6.11 2.67
C GLU A 89 -3.30 6.01 2.43
N ILE A 90 -4.11 6.61 3.33
CA ILE A 90 -5.57 6.68 3.15
C ILE A 90 -5.89 7.45 1.87
N GLY A 91 -5.30 8.63 1.67
CA GLY A 91 -5.52 9.47 0.50
C GLY A 91 -5.11 8.79 -0.82
N GLN A 92 -4.02 8.04 -0.83
CA GLN A 92 -3.57 7.29 -2.00
C GLN A 92 -4.56 6.19 -2.42
N ILE A 93 -5.21 5.55 -1.45
CA ILE A 93 -6.22 4.52 -1.69
C ILE A 93 -7.57 5.16 -1.99
N ALA A 94 -8.02 6.11 -1.17
CA ALA A 94 -9.28 6.83 -1.35
C ALA A 94 -9.34 7.58 -2.68
N GLY A 95 -8.22 8.16 -3.12
CA GLY A 95 -8.08 8.84 -4.41
C GLY A 95 -8.22 7.93 -5.64
N ARG A 96 -8.52 6.64 -5.44
CA ARG A 96 -8.96 5.74 -6.50
C ARG A 96 -10.47 5.80 -6.75
N ALA A 97 -11.22 6.39 -5.83
CA ALA A 97 -12.63 6.67 -6.04
C ALA A 97 -12.80 7.91 -6.92
N GLY A 98 -13.63 7.79 -7.94
CA GLY A 98 -13.80 8.81 -8.97
C GLY A 98 -12.70 8.80 -10.03
N ARG A 99 -13.03 9.29 -11.20
CA ARG A 99 -12.06 9.44 -12.31
C ARG A 99 -12.46 10.55 -13.25
N TYR A 100 -11.49 11.39 -13.66
CA TYR A 100 -11.66 12.53 -14.53
C TYR A 100 -12.73 13.51 -14.02
N LEU A 101 -13.93 13.47 -14.62
CA LEU A 101 -15.06 14.36 -14.30
C LEU A 101 -16.09 13.70 -13.37
N ASN A 102 -15.88 12.44 -12.96
CA ASN A 102 -16.81 11.73 -12.10
C ASN A 102 -16.30 11.78 -10.65
N ASP A 103 -17.14 12.31 -9.77
CA ASP A 103 -16.89 12.30 -8.34
C ASP A 103 -16.99 10.87 -7.81
N GLY A 104 -16.09 10.52 -6.90
CA GLY A 104 -16.10 9.25 -6.17
C GLY A 104 -16.33 9.45 -4.69
N ASN A 105 -16.74 8.39 -4.02
CA ASN A 105 -16.95 8.40 -2.58
C ASN A 105 -15.99 7.47 -1.88
N PHE A 106 -15.47 7.89 -0.75
CA PHE A 106 -14.71 7.01 0.15
C PHE A 106 -15.30 6.99 1.55
N GLY A 107 -15.04 5.92 2.27
CA GLY A 107 -15.55 5.76 3.62
C GLY A 107 -15.04 4.49 4.29
N VAL A 108 -15.71 4.06 5.32
CA VAL A 108 -15.41 2.85 6.07
C VAL A 108 -16.61 1.91 6.10
N THR A 109 -16.37 0.60 6.26
CA THR A 109 -17.45 -0.36 6.50
C THR A 109 -17.96 -0.30 7.95
N GLY A 110 -19.13 -0.89 8.24
CA GLY A 110 -19.85 -0.69 9.50
C GLY A 110 -19.08 -0.99 10.78
N ASP A 111 -18.15 -1.93 10.75
CA ASP A 111 -17.35 -2.33 11.93
C ASP A 111 -16.05 -1.52 12.09
N CYS A 112 -15.68 -0.75 11.07
CA CYS A 112 -14.49 0.08 11.11
C CYS A 112 -14.75 1.42 11.81
N LYS A 113 -13.78 1.86 12.62
CA LYS A 113 -13.86 3.19 13.24
C LYS A 113 -13.92 4.28 12.16
N GLN A 114 -14.85 5.20 12.29
CA GLN A 114 -15.02 6.32 11.37
C GLN A 114 -13.74 7.17 11.25
N ILE A 115 -13.51 7.68 10.04
CA ILE A 115 -12.53 8.74 9.79
C ILE A 115 -13.14 10.03 10.36
N ASN A 116 -12.40 10.78 11.14
CA ASN A 116 -12.94 12.02 11.73
C ASN A 116 -13.06 13.12 10.67
N SER A 117 -13.88 14.12 10.94
CA SER A 117 -14.18 15.20 9.98
C SER A 117 -12.95 16.03 9.59
N GLU A 118 -11.99 16.22 10.51
CA GLU A 118 -10.76 16.93 10.21
C GLU A 118 -9.88 16.14 9.25
N GLU A 119 -9.74 14.83 9.46
CA GLU A 119 -9.02 13.94 8.54
C GLU A 119 -9.70 13.89 7.16
N VAL A 120 -11.02 13.89 7.11
CA VAL A 120 -11.78 13.95 5.83
C VAL A 120 -11.47 15.25 5.10
N ASP A 121 -11.52 16.41 5.77
CA ASP A 121 -11.16 17.70 5.16
C ASP A 121 -9.72 17.71 4.61
N LEU A 122 -8.78 17.15 5.37
CA LEU A 122 -7.38 17.05 4.93
C LEU A 122 -7.23 16.15 3.69
N LEU A 123 -7.96 15.03 3.64
CA LEU A 123 -7.95 14.09 2.52
C LEU A 123 -8.56 14.71 1.26
N GLU A 124 -9.73 15.30 1.37
CA GLU A 124 -10.46 15.92 0.24
C GLU A 124 -9.73 17.14 -0.33
N ASN A 125 -9.06 17.92 0.52
CA ASN A 125 -8.28 19.08 0.12
C ASN A 125 -6.80 18.77 -0.17
N HIS A 126 -6.38 17.50 -0.17
CA HIS A 126 -5.00 17.06 -0.40
C HIS A 126 -3.97 17.74 0.51
N LYS A 127 -4.35 18.03 1.75
CA LYS A 127 -3.50 18.65 2.76
C LYS A 127 -2.74 17.59 3.54
N PHE A 128 -1.60 17.15 3.01
CA PHE A 128 -0.73 16.18 3.66
C PHE A 128 0.47 16.86 4.30
N GLU A 129 1.05 16.18 5.30
CA GLU A 129 2.29 16.66 5.94
C GLU A 129 3.44 16.73 4.91
N ASP A 130 4.23 17.79 5.00
CA ASP A 130 5.42 17.97 4.18
C ASP A 130 6.46 16.88 4.48
N ILE A 131 7.13 16.40 3.44
CA ILE A 131 8.24 15.47 3.57
C ILE A 131 9.45 16.22 4.12
N GLN A 132 9.78 15.96 5.40
CA GLN A 132 10.91 16.63 6.07
C GLN A 132 12.25 16.00 5.71
N PHE A 133 12.30 14.71 5.35
CA PHE A 133 13.52 14.01 4.98
C PHE A 133 13.20 12.84 4.04
N LEU A 134 14.20 12.47 3.23
CA LEU A 134 14.14 11.29 2.39
C LEU A 134 15.11 10.22 2.91
N PHE A 135 14.70 8.96 2.83
CA PHE A 135 15.62 7.86 3.08
C PHE A 135 16.60 7.72 1.93
N TRP A 136 17.87 7.52 2.29
CA TRP A 136 18.97 7.44 1.35
C TRP A 136 19.81 6.19 1.63
N ARG A 137 20.32 5.61 0.57
CA ARG A 137 21.32 4.56 0.61
C ARG A 137 22.42 4.87 -0.39
N ASN A 138 23.70 4.65 -0.01
CA ASN A 138 24.80 4.88 -0.91
C ASN A 138 24.68 3.97 -2.15
N SER A 139 24.73 4.56 -3.33
CA SER A 139 24.76 3.86 -4.63
C SER A 139 26.19 3.72 -5.17
N ASN A 140 27.15 4.49 -4.65
CA ASN A 140 28.56 4.41 -5.02
C ASN A 140 29.25 3.33 -4.18
N LEU A 141 29.06 2.06 -4.56
CA LEU A 141 29.52 0.91 -3.79
C LEU A 141 30.89 0.43 -4.21
N ASN A 142 31.72 0.04 -3.21
CA ASN A 142 33.03 -0.54 -3.43
C ASN A 142 32.97 -2.07 -3.37
N PHE A 143 33.07 -2.73 -4.50
CA PHE A 143 32.99 -4.19 -4.64
C PHE A 143 34.36 -4.91 -4.59
N ASN A 144 35.47 -4.24 -4.22
CA ASN A 144 36.81 -4.85 -4.19
C ASN A 144 36.90 -6.06 -3.23
N ASN A 145 36.21 -5.97 -2.09
CA ASN A 145 36.04 -7.08 -1.15
C ASN A 145 34.80 -6.84 -0.26
N PRO A 146 34.31 -7.87 0.46
CA PRO A 146 33.09 -7.76 1.27
C PRO A 146 33.16 -6.70 2.37
N LEU A 147 34.34 -6.49 2.98
CA LEU A 147 34.51 -5.44 4.01
C LEU A 147 34.46 -4.03 3.40
N ALA A 148 35.07 -3.84 2.21
CA ALA A 148 34.99 -2.56 1.49
C ALA A 148 33.53 -2.27 1.07
N LEU A 149 32.79 -3.29 0.66
CA LEU A 149 31.37 -3.17 0.32
C LEU A 149 30.56 -2.73 1.55
N LEU A 150 30.71 -3.40 2.69
CA LEU A 150 30.04 -3.00 3.93
C LEU A 150 30.37 -1.57 4.34
N LYS A 151 31.65 -1.18 4.25
CA LYS A 151 32.08 0.18 4.58
C LYS A 151 31.42 1.21 3.67
N SER A 152 31.35 0.94 2.36
CA SER A 152 30.66 1.84 1.41
C SER A 152 29.15 1.90 1.62
N LEU A 153 28.51 0.80 2.03
CA LEU A 153 27.10 0.80 2.42
C LEU A 153 26.84 1.57 3.71
N ASP A 154 27.84 1.65 4.59
CA ASP A 154 27.73 2.35 5.88
C ASP A 154 27.97 3.88 5.78
N GLU A 155 28.38 4.39 4.64
CA GLU A 155 28.56 5.82 4.42
C GLU A 155 27.29 6.60 4.75
N LYS A 156 27.49 7.82 5.28
CA LYS A 156 26.39 8.74 5.62
C LYS A 156 26.14 9.70 4.46
N PRO A 157 24.88 10.11 4.26
CA PRO A 157 24.58 11.14 3.27
C PRO A 157 25.22 12.49 3.68
N ASN A 158 25.58 13.27 2.71
CA ASN A 158 26.19 14.59 2.90
C ASN A 158 25.18 15.75 2.92
N LYS A 159 23.88 15.46 2.83
CA LYS A 159 22.80 16.46 2.85
C LYS A 159 21.90 16.24 4.07
N GLY A 160 21.60 17.32 4.81
CA GLY A 160 20.86 17.27 6.06
C GLY A 160 19.41 16.76 5.95
N TRP A 161 18.80 16.85 4.77
CA TRP A 161 17.46 16.33 4.49
C TRP A 161 17.44 14.85 4.07
N LEU A 162 18.62 14.22 3.91
CA LEU A 162 18.75 12.79 3.65
C LEU A 162 19.01 12.04 4.95
N ARG A 163 18.35 10.91 5.13
CA ARG A 163 18.59 9.98 6.24
C ARG A 163 18.99 8.62 5.71
N LYS A 164 20.07 8.08 6.24
CA LYS A 164 20.50 6.72 5.89
C LYS A 164 19.41 5.72 6.29
N ILE A 165 19.10 4.78 5.40
CA ILE A 165 18.29 3.61 5.73
C ILE A 165 19.12 2.72 6.66
N HIS A 166 18.54 2.31 7.78
CA HIS A 166 19.18 1.42 8.73
C HIS A 166 18.85 -0.04 8.41
N GLU A 167 19.88 -0.89 8.46
CA GLU A 167 19.79 -2.35 8.43
C GLU A 167 18.88 -2.95 7.35
N CYS A 168 19.26 -2.78 6.09
CA CYS A 168 18.64 -3.52 4.99
C CYS A 168 18.98 -5.02 5.08
N GLU A 169 18.09 -5.88 4.56
CA GLU A 169 18.24 -7.33 4.63
C GLU A 169 19.51 -7.85 3.95
N ASP A 170 19.95 -7.23 2.87
CA ASP A 170 21.20 -7.52 2.18
C ASP A 170 22.44 -7.15 3.02
N GLU A 171 22.41 -6.05 3.78
CA GLU A 171 23.47 -5.71 4.75
C GLU A 171 23.54 -6.73 5.88
N LYS A 172 22.40 -7.18 6.37
CA LYS A 172 22.34 -8.24 7.41
C LYS A 172 22.91 -9.55 6.89
N ALA A 173 22.53 -9.96 5.68
CA ALA A 173 23.04 -11.16 5.04
C ALA A 173 24.56 -11.09 4.85
N LEU A 174 25.07 -9.97 4.33
CA LEU A 174 26.51 -9.77 4.15
C LEU A 174 27.28 -9.79 5.48
N LYS A 175 26.75 -9.15 6.53
CA LYS A 175 27.33 -9.19 7.88
C LYS A 175 27.33 -10.60 8.48
N PHE A 176 26.29 -11.39 8.19
CA PHE A 176 26.21 -12.78 8.66
C PHE A 176 27.33 -13.64 8.05
N PHE A 177 27.51 -13.58 6.72
CA PHE A 177 28.56 -14.34 6.02
C PHE A 177 29.98 -13.87 6.29
N LEU A 178 30.18 -12.68 6.88
CA LEU A 178 31.51 -12.17 7.23
C LEU A 178 31.88 -12.48 8.70
N LYS A 179 31.03 -13.13 9.46
CA LYS A 179 31.33 -13.53 10.85
C LYS A 179 31.99 -14.90 10.94
N ASP A 180 31.96 -15.68 9.87
CA ASP A 180 32.66 -16.98 9.71
C ASP A 180 34.00 -16.78 9.00
#